data_58dc57f5e810401bd2a934349456afd1
#
_entry.id   58dc57f5e810401bd2a934349456afd1
#
_cell.length_a   1.000
_cell.length_b   1.000
_cell.length_c   1.000
_cell.angle_alpha   90.00
_cell.angle_beta   90.00
_cell.angle_gamma   90.00
#
_symmetry.space_group_name_H-M   'P 1'
#
loop_
_entity.id
_entity.type
_entity.pdbx_description
1 polymer ?
#
loop_
_entity_poly.entity_id
_entity_poly.type
_entity_poly.pdbx_seq_one_letter_code
_entity_poly.pdbx_strand_id
1 'polypeptide(L)'
;MKNNKNKNTLKNINLLNQIFYFFVILLLTNFLKLNVHAHELWLEPVNFKFNNKELFKVNINIGQNFDGSPFGYYDPIKKKLYIENKNKVKNLTPRDGDFPAIQTLILEKGFHVLNYETNNEFLKYDSVEKFEDFIKEQGLQSTINKFDRNKIPTENYRRFAKVLITDENKGFFIQKPKLDFEIIALNTPFELKSSFFEFQLFAKNKPLGNWQITIFSKDEDNTYKEKTKTNSNGVGKIKIFEDRTYLLSAVKLNKTNYLQKLKHKSDWFSLWASLAFKK
;
A
#
# COMPACT_ATOMS: atom_id res chain seq x y z
N MET A 1 8.04 56.73 -42.75
CA MET A 1 8.94 56.14 -41.71
C MET A 1 8.24 55.75 -40.38
N LYS A 2 6.92 55.84 -40.21
CA LYS A 2 6.21 55.52 -38.96
C LYS A 2 5.80 54.02 -38.76
N ASN A 3 5.70 53.21 -39.83
CA ASN A 3 5.15 51.86 -39.76
C ASN A 3 6.13 50.75 -39.33
N ASN A 4 7.43 50.98 -39.34
CA ASN A 4 8.43 49.98 -38.94
C ASN A 4 8.74 49.94 -37.42
N LYS A 5 8.52 51.05 -36.70
CA LYS A 5 8.73 51.06 -35.22
C LYS A 5 7.67 50.24 -34.46
N ASN A 6 6.40 50.27 -34.93
CA ASN A 6 5.34 49.52 -34.26
C ASN A 6 5.42 47.98 -34.45
N LYS A 7 5.94 47.50 -35.59
CA LYS A 7 6.16 46.06 -35.80
C LYS A 7 7.24 45.46 -34.92
N ASN A 8 8.31 46.23 -34.66
CA ASN A 8 9.39 45.75 -33.78
C ASN A 8 9.00 45.76 -32.28
N THR A 9 8.18 46.74 -31.87
CA THR A 9 7.66 46.75 -30.47
C THR A 9 6.68 45.58 -30.20
N LEU A 10 5.81 45.27 -31.13
CA LEU A 10 4.89 44.10 -31.04
C LEU A 10 5.64 42.75 -31.06
N LYS A 11 6.71 42.64 -31.87
CA LYS A 11 7.57 41.44 -31.87
C LYS A 11 8.29 41.23 -30.52
N ASN A 12 8.78 42.33 -29.93
CA ASN A 12 9.48 42.28 -28.64
C ASN A 12 8.54 41.97 -27.48
N ILE A 13 7.30 42.44 -27.49
CA ILE A 13 6.28 42.10 -26.49
C ILE A 13 5.88 40.60 -26.58
N ASN A 14 5.73 40.05 -27.80
CA ASN A 14 5.47 38.63 -27.97
C ASN A 14 6.64 37.74 -27.50
N LEU A 15 7.87 38.15 -27.77
CA LEU A 15 9.06 37.42 -27.27
C LEU A 15 9.20 37.46 -25.77
N LEU A 16 8.94 38.60 -25.12
CA LEU A 16 8.93 38.75 -23.67
C LEU A 16 7.83 37.87 -23.01
N ASN A 17 6.64 37.82 -23.60
CA ASN A 17 5.57 36.96 -23.13
C ASN A 17 5.93 35.47 -23.27
N GLN A 18 6.55 35.06 -24.38
CA GLN A 18 7.00 33.67 -24.58
C GLN A 18 8.08 33.29 -23.56
N ILE A 19 9.03 34.19 -23.27
CA ILE A 19 10.05 33.97 -22.24
C ILE A 19 9.42 33.88 -20.86
N PHE A 20 8.44 34.74 -20.54
CA PHE A 20 7.70 34.70 -19.29
C PHE A 20 6.93 33.39 -19.12
N TYR A 21 6.19 32.93 -20.13
CA TYR A 21 5.50 31.65 -20.08
C TYR A 21 6.47 30.47 -19.96
N PHE A 22 7.60 30.50 -20.62
CA PHE A 22 8.65 29.50 -20.49
C PHE A 22 9.21 29.44 -19.04
N PHE A 23 9.45 30.59 -18.41
CA PHE A 23 9.88 30.65 -17.01
C PHE A 23 8.78 30.21 -16.04
N VAL A 24 7.52 30.52 -16.29
CA VAL A 24 6.38 30.06 -15.48
C VAL A 24 6.23 28.54 -15.59
N ILE A 25 6.36 27.97 -16.79
CA ILE A 25 6.33 26.51 -16.99
C ILE A 25 7.53 25.85 -16.29
N LEU A 26 8.73 26.44 -16.41
CA LEU A 26 9.94 25.94 -15.74
C LEU A 26 9.83 26.02 -14.20
N LEU A 27 9.21 27.04 -13.65
CA LEU A 27 8.88 27.16 -12.23
C LEU A 27 7.84 26.11 -11.79
N LEU A 28 6.79 25.91 -12.57
CA LEU A 28 5.77 24.91 -12.28
C LEU A 28 6.31 23.47 -12.31
N THR A 29 7.24 23.16 -13.21
CA THR A 29 7.88 21.83 -13.26
C THR A 29 8.81 21.57 -12.06
N ASN A 30 9.37 22.60 -11.44
CA ASN A 30 10.16 22.45 -10.21
C ASN A 30 9.32 22.21 -8.94
N PHE A 31 8.01 22.49 -8.96
CA PHE A 31 7.10 22.18 -7.86
C PHE A 31 6.58 20.73 -7.89
N LEU A 32 6.73 20.01 -8.99
CA LEU A 32 6.38 18.59 -9.11
C LEU A 32 7.53 17.68 -8.68
N LYS A 33 8.15 17.95 -7.53
CA LYS A 33 8.93 16.92 -6.84
C LYS A 33 7.93 15.91 -6.27
N LEU A 34 7.54 14.94 -7.07
CA LEU A 34 6.88 13.74 -6.57
C LEU A 34 7.83 13.12 -5.54
N ASN A 35 7.51 13.27 -4.28
CA ASN A 35 8.25 12.62 -3.20
C ASN A 35 8.09 11.11 -3.39
N VAL A 36 9.10 10.48 -4.00
CA VAL A 36 9.11 9.02 -4.18
C VAL A 36 9.46 8.39 -2.84
N HIS A 37 8.43 8.03 -2.09
CA HIS A 37 8.52 7.19 -0.91
C HIS A 37 7.93 5.83 -1.25
N ALA A 38 8.40 4.77 -0.63
CA ALA A 38 7.66 3.54 -0.60
C ALA A 38 6.40 3.76 0.24
N HIS A 39 5.25 3.87 -0.41
CA HIS A 39 3.94 4.08 0.21
C HIS A 39 3.26 2.75 0.52
N GLU A 40 2.37 2.76 1.51
CA GLU A 40 1.47 1.65 1.76
C GLU A 40 0.62 1.37 0.50
N LEU A 41 0.37 0.10 0.26
CA LEU A 41 -0.62 -0.36 -0.71
C LEU A 41 -1.69 -1.12 0.05
N TRP A 42 -2.97 -0.80 -0.22
CA TRP A 42 -4.08 -1.53 0.37
C TRP A 42 -5.22 -1.76 -0.61
N LEU A 43 -6.04 -2.73 -0.28
CA LEU A 43 -7.29 -3.02 -0.97
C LEU A 43 -8.43 -2.35 -0.22
N GLU A 44 -9.23 -1.57 -0.93
CA GLU A 44 -10.38 -0.85 -0.36
C GLU A 44 -11.63 -1.14 -1.17
N PRO A 45 -12.51 -2.01 -0.65
CA PRO A 45 -13.80 -2.24 -1.28
C PRO A 45 -14.65 -0.97 -1.31
N VAL A 46 -15.41 -0.78 -2.39
CA VAL A 46 -16.43 0.27 -2.45
C VAL A 46 -17.48 0.03 -1.35
N ASN A 47 -17.72 -1.25 -1.02
CA ASN A 47 -18.52 -1.65 0.12
C ASN A 47 -17.89 -2.90 0.75
N PHE A 48 -17.60 -2.88 2.05
CA PHE A 48 -17.03 -4.03 2.79
C PHE A 48 -18.03 -5.17 3.02
N LYS A 49 -19.31 -4.89 2.91
CA LYS A 49 -20.36 -5.91 2.83
C LYS A 49 -20.72 -6.09 1.36
N PHE A 50 -20.55 -7.31 0.86
CA PHE A 50 -20.92 -7.62 -0.52
C PHE A 50 -22.33 -8.23 -0.61
N ASN A 51 -22.94 -8.08 -1.77
CA ASN A 51 -24.15 -8.79 -2.13
C ASN A 51 -23.80 -9.82 -3.21
N ASN A 52 -24.12 -11.10 -2.99
CA ASN A 52 -23.80 -12.19 -3.91
C ASN A 52 -24.52 -12.12 -5.27
N LYS A 53 -25.40 -11.16 -5.48
CA LYS A 53 -26.09 -10.89 -6.76
C LYS A 53 -25.49 -9.71 -7.52
N GLU A 54 -24.55 -8.99 -6.92
CA GLU A 54 -23.98 -7.76 -7.47
C GLU A 54 -22.50 -7.89 -7.74
N LEU A 55 -22.02 -7.03 -8.64
CA LEU A 55 -20.60 -6.95 -8.96
C LEU A 55 -19.87 -6.31 -7.78
N PHE A 56 -19.06 -7.10 -7.09
CA PHE A 56 -18.19 -6.62 -6.02
C PHE A 56 -17.01 -5.84 -6.59
N LYS A 57 -16.78 -4.63 -6.08
CA LYS A 57 -15.80 -3.67 -6.60
C LYS A 57 -14.79 -3.31 -5.54
N VAL A 58 -13.48 -3.33 -5.88
CA VAL A 58 -12.38 -3.01 -4.98
C VAL A 58 -11.38 -2.09 -5.67
N ASN A 59 -11.01 -1.03 -4.98
CA ASN A 59 -9.90 -0.16 -5.34
C ASN A 59 -8.58 -0.76 -4.85
N ILE A 60 -7.53 -0.59 -5.64
CA ILE A 60 -6.16 -0.74 -5.18
C ILE A 60 -5.64 0.67 -4.94
N ASN A 61 -5.33 0.99 -3.68
CA ASN A 61 -4.88 2.32 -3.28
C ASN A 61 -3.38 2.30 -2.95
N ILE A 62 -2.71 3.40 -3.26
CA ILE A 62 -1.35 3.68 -2.81
C ILE A 62 -1.36 5.06 -2.14
N GLY A 63 -0.75 5.17 -0.97
CA GLY A 63 -0.70 6.41 -0.24
C GLY A 63 0.05 6.30 1.07
N GLN A 64 -0.06 7.34 1.90
CA GLN A 64 0.60 7.44 3.18
C GLN A 64 -0.42 7.79 4.28
N ASN A 65 -0.25 7.21 5.47
CA ASN A 65 -1.14 7.47 6.61
C ASN A 65 -2.63 7.17 6.33
N PHE A 66 -2.91 6.15 5.52
CA PHE A 66 -4.25 5.75 5.10
C PHE A 66 -4.99 6.83 4.28
N ASP A 67 -4.22 7.75 3.72
CA ASP A 67 -4.65 8.72 2.72
C ASP A 67 -3.93 8.42 1.40
N GLY A 68 -4.68 8.18 0.33
CA GLY A 68 -4.11 7.75 -0.94
C GLY A 68 -5.13 7.77 -2.07
N SER A 69 -4.62 7.54 -3.27
CA SER A 69 -5.42 7.53 -4.48
C SER A 69 -5.59 6.13 -5.04
N PRO A 70 -6.78 5.78 -5.52
CA PRO A 70 -7.00 4.56 -6.28
C PRO A 70 -6.35 4.65 -7.65
N PHE A 71 -5.86 3.53 -8.15
CA PHE A 71 -5.36 3.41 -9.52
C PHE A 71 -6.03 2.25 -10.26
N GLY A 72 -6.02 2.35 -11.60
CA GLY A 72 -6.55 1.30 -12.45
C GLY A 72 -5.72 0.03 -12.36
N TYR A 73 -6.34 -1.12 -12.62
CA TYR A 73 -5.62 -2.38 -12.66
C TYR A 73 -4.52 -2.36 -13.73
N TYR A 74 -3.34 -2.88 -13.38
CA TYR A 74 -2.21 -2.99 -14.27
C TYR A 74 -1.50 -4.35 -14.07
N ASP A 75 -1.71 -5.26 -15.01
CA ASP A 75 -1.26 -6.66 -14.91
C ASP A 75 0.25 -6.84 -14.71
N PRO A 76 1.14 -6.05 -15.33
CA PRO A 76 2.59 -6.18 -15.12
C PRO A 76 3.06 -6.01 -13.68
N ILE A 77 2.32 -5.26 -12.86
CA ILE A 77 2.64 -5.10 -11.43
C ILE A 77 2.17 -6.32 -10.62
N LYS A 78 1.09 -6.98 -11.04
CA LYS A 78 0.50 -8.10 -10.31
C LYS A 78 1.37 -9.35 -10.40
N LYS A 79 1.60 -9.99 -9.25
CA LYS A 79 2.14 -11.36 -9.17
C LYS A 79 1.05 -12.36 -8.84
N LYS A 80 0.19 -12.05 -7.85
CA LYS A 80 -0.97 -12.89 -7.48
C LYS A 80 -2.16 -11.99 -7.18
N LEU A 81 -3.34 -12.45 -7.57
CA LEU A 81 -4.61 -11.84 -7.20
C LEU A 81 -5.65 -12.94 -7.10
N TYR A 82 -6.19 -13.16 -5.91
CA TYR A 82 -7.18 -14.19 -5.68
C TYR A 82 -8.08 -13.85 -4.48
N ILE A 83 -9.28 -14.37 -4.52
CA ILE A 83 -10.22 -14.35 -3.40
C ILE A 83 -10.37 -15.76 -2.84
N GLU A 84 -10.46 -15.89 -1.52
CA GLU A 84 -10.68 -17.17 -0.87
C GLU A 84 -11.70 -17.10 0.25
N ASN A 85 -12.40 -18.20 0.43
CA ASN A 85 -13.22 -18.49 1.58
C ASN A 85 -12.76 -19.83 2.20
N LYS A 86 -13.49 -20.32 3.21
CA LYS A 86 -13.18 -21.60 3.90
C LYS A 86 -13.01 -22.79 2.93
N ASN A 87 -13.75 -22.80 1.83
CA ASN A 87 -13.90 -23.97 0.96
C ASN A 87 -13.17 -23.81 -0.39
N LYS A 88 -12.92 -22.60 -0.85
CA LYS A 88 -12.50 -22.34 -2.23
C LYS A 88 -11.54 -21.18 -2.36
N VAL A 89 -10.62 -21.30 -3.31
CA VAL A 89 -9.75 -20.23 -3.81
C VAL A 89 -10.11 -19.97 -5.27
N LYS A 90 -10.34 -18.71 -5.63
CA LYS A 90 -10.62 -18.26 -6.99
C LYS A 90 -9.60 -17.20 -7.41
N ASN A 91 -8.80 -17.49 -8.43
CA ASN A 91 -7.94 -16.47 -9.05
C ASN A 91 -8.81 -15.45 -9.77
N LEU A 92 -8.40 -14.18 -9.72
CA LEU A 92 -9.05 -13.07 -10.40
C LEU A 92 -8.14 -12.54 -11.50
N THR A 93 -8.76 -12.20 -12.63
CA THR A 93 -8.10 -11.71 -13.84
C THR A 93 -8.80 -10.45 -14.36
N PRO A 94 -8.66 -9.31 -13.68
CA PRO A 94 -9.15 -8.03 -14.21
C PRO A 94 -8.42 -7.68 -15.49
N ARG A 95 -8.97 -6.75 -16.27
CA ARG A 95 -8.34 -6.23 -17.49
C ARG A 95 -7.53 -5.00 -17.17
N ASP A 96 -6.43 -4.80 -17.88
CA ASP A 96 -5.64 -3.57 -17.79
C ASP A 96 -6.54 -2.35 -18.01
N GLY A 97 -6.42 -1.39 -17.08
CA GLY A 97 -7.23 -0.18 -17.07
C GLY A 97 -8.58 -0.30 -16.36
N ASP A 98 -9.01 -1.48 -15.89
CA ASP A 98 -10.25 -1.59 -15.11
C ASP A 98 -10.21 -0.64 -13.90
N PHE A 99 -11.30 0.11 -13.71
CA PHE A 99 -11.48 1.04 -12.58
C PHE A 99 -12.95 1.00 -12.08
N PRO A 100 -13.21 0.66 -10.80
CA PRO A 100 -12.27 0.16 -9.79
C PRO A 100 -11.46 -1.04 -10.27
N ALA A 101 -10.22 -1.16 -9.76
CA ALA A 101 -9.20 -2.07 -10.28
C ALA A 101 -9.61 -3.56 -10.27
N ILE A 102 -10.47 -3.96 -9.34
CA ILE A 102 -10.95 -5.33 -9.21
C ILE A 102 -12.47 -5.31 -9.22
N GLN A 103 -13.04 -6.09 -10.13
CA GLN A 103 -14.48 -6.25 -10.25
C GLN A 103 -14.80 -7.73 -10.44
N THR A 104 -15.59 -8.31 -9.54
CA THR A 104 -15.89 -9.75 -9.58
C THR A 104 -17.24 -10.06 -8.95
N LEU A 105 -17.86 -11.15 -9.40
CA LEU A 105 -19.01 -11.73 -8.70
C LEU A 105 -18.52 -12.69 -7.64
N ILE A 106 -19.03 -12.52 -6.42
CA ILE A 106 -18.85 -13.45 -5.30
C ILE A 106 -20.16 -14.21 -5.14
N LEU A 107 -20.13 -15.49 -5.46
CA LEU A 107 -21.33 -16.32 -5.46
C LEU A 107 -21.51 -17.07 -4.12
N GLU A 108 -20.41 -17.35 -3.44
CA GLU A 108 -20.40 -18.03 -2.15
C GLU A 108 -20.66 -17.02 -1.04
N LYS A 109 -21.52 -17.42 -0.08
CA LYS A 109 -21.82 -16.61 1.11
C LYS A 109 -20.74 -16.72 2.17
N GLY A 110 -20.77 -15.78 3.12
CA GLY A 110 -19.95 -15.77 4.32
C GLY A 110 -18.67 -14.96 4.19
N PHE A 111 -17.71 -15.29 5.02
CA PHE A 111 -16.44 -14.59 5.15
C PHE A 111 -15.48 -14.90 4.00
N HIS A 112 -14.90 -13.86 3.40
CA HIS A 112 -13.90 -13.97 2.34
C HIS A 112 -12.70 -13.09 2.63
N VAL A 113 -11.55 -13.47 2.05
CA VAL A 113 -10.33 -12.67 2.02
C VAL A 113 -9.89 -12.50 0.59
N LEU A 114 -9.77 -11.25 0.16
CA LEU A 114 -9.14 -10.91 -1.11
C LEU A 114 -7.66 -10.66 -0.87
N ASN A 115 -6.81 -11.26 -1.69
CA ASN A 115 -5.35 -11.26 -1.56
C ASN A 115 -4.72 -10.72 -2.84
N TYR A 116 -3.77 -9.79 -2.69
CA TYR A 116 -3.00 -9.19 -3.78
C TYR A 116 -1.51 -9.19 -3.45
N GLU A 117 -0.68 -9.67 -4.36
CA GLU A 117 0.78 -9.65 -4.27
C GLU A 117 1.33 -8.97 -5.52
N THR A 118 2.22 -7.97 -5.32
CA THR A 118 2.92 -7.31 -6.43
C THR A 118 4.16 -8.08 -6.86
N ASN A 119 4.61 -7.84 -8.08
CA ASN A 119 5.97 -8.12 -8.50
C ASN A 119 6.97 -7.23 -7.74
N ASN A 120 8.27 -7.45 -7.96
CA ASN A 120 9.29 -6.57 -7.42
C ASN A 120 9.25 -5.21 -8.10
N GLU A 121 9.28 -4.17 -7.30
CA GLU A 121 9.39 -2.79 -7.74
C GLU A 121 10.71 -2.19 -7.22
N PHE A 122 11.22 -1.17 -7.89
CA PHE A 122 12.49 -0.53 -7.56
C PHE A 122 12.27 0.92 -7.12
N LEU A 123 13.00 1.33 -6.08
CA LEU A 123 13.02 2.68 -5.56
C LEU A 123 14.47 3.12 -5.34
N LYS A 124 14.79 4.34 -5.74
CA LYS A 124 15.96 5.08 -5.28
C LYS A 124 15.46 6.23 -4.41
N TYR A 125 15.93 6.30 -3.18
CA TYR A 125 15.55 7.39 -2.28
C TYR A 125 16.09 8.74 -2.78
N ASP A 126 15.37 9.82 -2.47
CA ASP A 126 15.82 11.18 -2.84
C ASP A 126 17.03 11.60 -2.01
N SER A 127 17.08 11.14 -0.74
CA SER A 127 18.18 11.42 0.17
C SER A 127 18.36 10.33 1.22
N VAL A 128 19.46 10.39 1.94
CA VAL A 128 19.78 9.49 3.06
C VAL A 128 18.81 9.73 4.21
N GLU A 129 18.47 10.97 4.50
CA GLU A 129 17.54 11.37 5.57
C GLU A 129 16.15 10.75 5.37
N LYS A 130 15.66 10.72 4.13
CA LYS A 130 14.39 10.08 3.80
C LYS A 130 14.39 8.58 4.10
N PHE A 131 15.49 7.90 3.85
CA PHE A 131 15.64 6.49 4.22
C PHE A 131 15.72 6.30 5.73
N GLU A 132 16.41 7.20 6.45
CA GLU A 132 16.46 7.16 7.92
C GLU A 132 15.09 7.40 8.55
N ASP A 133 14.31 8.34 8.01
CA ASP A 133 12.96 8.61 8.47
C ASP A 133 12.04 7.40 8.25
N PHE A 134 12.15 6.75 7.10
CA PHE A 134 11.47 5.49 6.82
C PHE A 134 11.86 4.39 7.84
N ILE A 135 13.15 4.20 8.12
CA ILE A 135 13.64 3.23 9.11
C ILE A 135 13.05 3.52 10.51
N LYS A 136 13.06 4.79 10.94
CA LYS A 136 12.50 5.21 12.23
C LYS A 136 10.99 4.98 12.29
N GLU A 137 10.30 5.39 11.23
CA GLU A 137 8.85 5.26 11.14
C GLU A 137 8.40 3.80 11.24
N GLN A 138 9.09 2.91 10.55
CA GLN A 138 8.77 1.49 10.51
C GLN A 138 9.35 0.66 11.68
N GLY A 139 10.01 1.31 12.66
CA GLY A 139 10.57 0.62 13.83
C GLY A 139 11.77 -0.26 13.51
N LEU A 140 12.54 0.07 12.47
CA LEU A 140 13.64 -0.73 11.92
C LEU A 140 15.02 -0.21 12.37
N GLN A 141 15.12 0.39 13.55
CA GLN A 141 16.34 1.06 14.05
C GLN A 141 17.57 0.17 14.07
N SER A 142 17.43 -1.14 14.30
CA SER A 142 18.54 -2.10 14.23
C SER A 142 19.21 -2.16 12.84
N THR A 143 18.58 -1.58 11.83
CA THR A 143 19.07 -1.50 10.45
C THR A 143 19.97 -0.27 10.24
N ILE A 144 19.82 0.80 11.05
CA ILE A 144 20.51 2.09 10.88
C ILE A 144 22.03 1.95 10.83
N ASN A 145 22.61 1.07 11.64
CA ASN A 145 24.06 0.88 11.71
C ASN A 145 24.63 0.04 10.55
N LYS A 146 23.79 -0.37 9.59
CA LYS A 146 24.17 -1.31 8.52
C LYS A 146 24.30 -0.66 7.16
N PHE A 147 24.08 0.66 7.01
CA PHE A 147 24.16 1.32 5.72
C PHE A 147 25.21 2.45 5.70
N ASP A 148 25.72 2.73 4.50
CA ASP A 148 26.67 3.78 4.23
C ASP A 148 25.93 5.10 4.01
N ARG A 149 26.12 6.07 4.91
CA ARG A 149 25.49 7.40 4.83
C ARG A 149 26.00 8.29 3.72
N ASN A 150 27.13 7.92 3.10
CA ASN A 150 27.68 8.65 1.96
C ASN A 150 27.04 8.26 0.63
N LYS A 151 26.13 7.28 0.66
CA LYS A 151 25.49 6.75 -0.53
C LYS A 151 23.97 6.79 -0.40
N ILE A 152 23.29 7.36 -1.40
CA ILE A 152 21.83 7.33 -1.47
C ILE A 152 21.36 5.88 -1.60
N PRO A 153 20.51 5.40 -0.66
CA PRO A 153 20.03 4.02 -0.68
C PRO A 153 19.13 3.72 -1.86
N THR A 154 19.19 2.47 -2.28
CA THR A 154 18.27 1.89 -3.28
C THR A 154 17.58 0.68 -2.70
N GLU A 155 16.33 0.48 -3.06
CA GLU A 155 15.47 -0.55 -2.51
C GLU A 155 14.71 -1.28 -3.61
N ASN A 156 14.66 -2.60 -3.52
CA ASN A 156 13.65 -3.41 -4.20
C ASN A 156 12.58 -3.78 -3.19
N TYR A 157 11.32 -3.67 -3.55
CA TYR A 157 10.24 -3.95 -2.62
C TYR A 157 9.12 -4.77 -3.27
N ARG A 158 8.39 -5.51 -2.44
CA ARG A 158 7.14 -6.19 -2.80
C ARG A 158 6.07 -5.89 -1.78
N ARG A 159 4.83 -5.79 -2.25
CA ARG A 159 3.67 -5.51 -1.43
C ARG A 159 2.71 -6.68 -1.43
N PHE A 160 2.10 -6.92 -0.28
CA PHE A 160 1.13 -7.98 -0.01
C PHE A 160 -0.07 -7.34 0.68
N ALA A 161 -1.15 -7.16 -0.04
CA ALA A 161 -2.35 -6.52 0.49
C ALA A 161 -3.48 -7.53 0.63
N LYS A 162 -4.19 -7.45 1.75
CA LYS A 162 -5.39 -8.22 2.01
C LYS A 162 -6.54 -7.33 2.44
N VAL A 163 -7.75 -7.78 2.14
CA VAL A 163 -8.95 -7.18 2.72
C VAL A 163 -9.94 -8.26 3.14
N LEU A 164 -10.50 -8.07 4.33
CA LEU A 164 -11.55 -8.93 4.88
C LEU A 164 -12.90 -8.38 4.47
N ILE A 165 -13.77 -9.26 3.96
CA ILE A 165 -15.11 -8.90 3.49
C ILE A 165 -16.10 -9.99 3.89
N THR A 166 -17.38 -9.64 3.98
CA THR A 166 -18.47 -10.58 4.28
C THR A 166 -19.79 -10.08 3.69
N ASP A 167 -20.69 -10.98 3.36
CA ASP A 167 -22.13 -10.69 3.14
C ASP A 167 -22.93 -10.91 4.42
N GLU A 168 -22.54 -11.93 5.19
CA GLU A 168 -23.13 -12.32 6.47
C GLU A 168 -22.00 -12.49 7.50
N ASN A 169 -22.27 -12.21 8.77
CA ASN A 169 -21.28 -12.35 9.85
C ASN A 169 -21.04 -13.83 10.24
N LYS A 170 -20.92 -14.72 9.24
CA LYS A 170 -20.76 -16.16 9.43
C LYS A 170 -19.61 -16.69 8.57
N GLY A 171 -19.17 -17.90 8.91
CA GLY A 171 -18.22 -18.65 8.09
C GLY A 171 -16.76 -18.18 8.22
N PHE A 172 -16.41 -17.48 9.31
CA PHE A 172 -15.03 -17.12 9.58
C PHE A 172 -14.12 -18.35 9.56
N PHE A 173 -12.93 -18.18 9.01
CA PHE A 173 -11.87 -19.18 9.00
C PHE A 173 -10.50 -18.48 9.15
N ILE A 174 -9.57 -19.16 9.78
CA ILE A 174 -8.19 -18.72 9.85
C ILE A 174 -7.47 -19.18 8.58
N GLN A 175 -6.96 -18.24 7.79
CA GLN A 175 -6.18 -18.54 6.59
C GLN A 175 -4.92 -19.32 6.95
N LYS A 176 -4.51 -20.24 6.06
CA LYS A 176 -3.12 -20.75 6.09
C LYS A 176 -2.19 -19.75 5.41
N PRO A 177 -0.97 -19.52 5.95
CA PRO A 177 -0.01 -18.64 5.30
C PRO A 177 0.33 -19.11 3.87
N LYS A 178 0.27 -18.17 2.90
CA LYS A 178 0.50 -18.42 1.46
C LYS A 178 1.36 -17.37 0.78
N LEU A 179 1.55 -16.22 1.46
CA LEU A 179 2.34 -15.12 0.96
C LEU A 179 3.68 -15.04 1.70
N ASP A 180 4.70 -14.47 1.08
CA ASP A 180 6.03 -14.36 1.69
C ASP A 180 6.06 -13.44 2.92
N PHE A 181 5.11 -12.52 3.01
CA PHE A 181 4.93 -11.62 4.16
C PHE A 181 3.47 -11.23 4.27
N GLU A 182 2.81 -11.52 5.39
CA GLU A 182 1.36 -11.33 5.48
C GLU A 182 0.85 -11.23 6.91
N ILE A 183 -0.25 -10.52 7.07
CA ILE A 183 -1.04 -10.44 8.29
C ILE A 183 -2.27 -11.34 8.10
N ILE A 184 -2.53 -12.21 9.07
CA ILE A 184 -3.66 -13.14 9.06
C ILE A 184 -4.57 -12.83 10.25
N ALA A 185 -5.88 -12.72 9.99
CA ALA A 185 -6.90 -12.55 11.02
C ALA A 185 -7.05 -13.83 11.85
N LEU A 186 -7.04 -13.73 13.17
CA LEU A 186 -7.28 -14.84 14.10
C LEU A 186 -8.72 -14.87 14.62
N ASN A 187 -9.44 -13.76 14.48
CA ASN A 187 -10.89 -13.67 14.72
C ASN A 187 -11.53 -12.76 13.66
N THR A 188 -12.86 -12.78 13.60
CA THR A 188 -13.60 -11.91 12.69
C THR A 188 -13.84 -10.53 13.30
N PRO A 189 -13.62 -9.41 12.56
CA PRO A 189 -14.00 -8.09 13.04
C PRO A 189 -15.49 -7.80 12.92
N PHE A 190 -16.26 -8.64 12.21
CA PHE A 190 -17.64 -8.37 11.83
C PHE A 190 -18.68 -8.76 12.89
N GLU A 191 -18.29 -9.42 13.98
CA GLU A 191 -19.22 -9.74 15.08
C GLU A 191 -19.54 -8.50 15.91
N LEU A 192 -20.83 -8.19 16.06
CA LEU A 192 -21.32 -7.00 16.77
C LEU A 192 -20.78 -6.83 18.20
N LYS A 193 -20.43 -7.91 18.88
CA LYS A 193 -19.91 -7.88 20.26
C LYS A 193 -18.38 -7.86 20.35
N SER A 194 -17.68 -7.97 19.23
CA SER A 194 -16.21 -7.98 19.25
C SER A 194 -15.67 -6.55 19.40
N SER A 195 -15.04 -6.27 20.53
CA SER A 195 -14.30 -5.02 20.79
C SER A 195 -12.83 -5.15 20.49
N PHE A 196 -12.36 -6.32 20.09
CA PHE A 196 -10.95 -6.59 19.83
C PHE A 196 -10.78 -7.38 18.54
N PHE A 197 -9.74 -7.02 17.79
CA PHE A 197 -9.28 -7.76 16.63
C PHE A 197 -7.92 -8.36 16.91
N GLU A 198 -7.80 -9.68 16.71
CA GLU A 198 -6.57 -10.44 16.87
C GLU A 198 -6.05 -10.88 15.52
N PHE A 199 -4.75 -10.77 15.35
CA PHE A 199 -4.06 -11.10 14.10
C PHE A 199 -2.70 -11.72 14.36
N GLN A 200 -2.12 -12.37 13.36
CA GLN A 200 -0.78 -12.93 13.42
C GLN A 200 0.01 -12.52 12.18
N LEU A 201 1.25 -12.07 12.39
CA LEU A 201 2.19 -11.71 11.34
C LEU A 201 3.04 -12.91 10.95
N PHE A 202 3.15 -13.16 9.65
CA PHE A 202 3.97 -14.23 9.09
C PHE A 202 5.03 -13.70 8.13
N ALA A 203 6.21 -14.32 8.13
CA ALA A 203 7.25 -14.15 7.13
C ALA A 203 7.71 -15.53 6.65
N LYS A 204 7.57 -15.82 5.35
CA LYS A 204 7.91 -17.12 4.75
C LYS A 204 7.26 -18.29 5.51
N ASN A 205 5.95 -18.17 5.73
CA ASN A 205 5.11 -19.15 6.44
C ASN A 205 5.51 -19.42 7.92
N LYS A 206 6.36 -18.57 8.52
CA LYS A 206 6.73 -18.65 9.93
C LYS A 206 6.21 -17.42 10.67
N PRO A 207 5.66 -17.58 11.89
CA PRO A 207 5.28 -16.44 12.73
C PRO A 207 6.46 -15.49 12.95
N LEU A 208 6.20 -14.18 12.87
CA LEU A 208 7.21 -13.14 13.10
C LEU A 208 6.85 -12.35 14.35
N GLY A 209 7.55 -12.66 15.44
CA GLY A 209 7.31 -12.05 16.75
C GLY A 209 8.11 -10.77 16.99
N ASN A 210 7.66 -10.00 18.02
CA ASN A 210 8.28 -8.75 18.48
C ASN A 210 8.40 -7.69 17.38
N TRP A 211 7.47 -7.72 16.39
CA TRP A 211 7.51 -6.88 15.20
C TRP A 211 6.52 -5.74 15.30
N GLN A 212 6.91 -4.55 14.84
CA GLN A 212 6.03 -3.38 14.81
C GLN A 212 4.91 -3.57 13.78
N ILE A 213 3.70 -3.24 14.18
CA ILE A 213 2.53 -3.08 13.33
C ILE A 213 2.05 -1.64 13.48
N THR A 214 1.92 -0.94 12.38
CA THR A 214 1.25 0.35 12.32
C THR A 214 -0.22 0.11 12.04
N ILE A 215 -1.09 0.69 12.85
CA ILE A 215 -2.55 0.61 12.72
C ILE A 215 -3.05 1.98 12.32
N PHE A 216 -3.71 2.05 11.20
CA PHE A 216 -4.50 3.20 10.82
C PHE A 216 -5.97 2.85 11.01
N SER A 217 -6.75 3.79 11.53
CA SER A 217 -8.21 3.68 11.55
C SER A 217 -8.85 4.98 11.09
N LYS A 218 -9.94 4.88 10.37
CA LYS A 218 -10.64 6.01 9.77
C LYS A 218 -12.13 5.93 10.09
N ASP A 219 -12.69 6.98 10.62
CA ASP A 219 -14.13 7.24 10.67
C ASP A 219 -14.50 8.31 9.62
N GLU A 220 -15.70 8.89 9.70
CA GLU A 220 -16.16 9.89 8.73
C GLU A 220 -15.28 11.16 8.71
N ASP A 221 -14.77 11.58 9.88
CA ASP A 221 -14.12 12.88 10.04
C ASP A 221 -12.60 12.77 10.19
N ASN A 222 -12.08 11.65 10.73
CA ASN A 222 -10.71 11.59 11.20
C ASN A 222 -9.99 10.31 10.78
N THR A 223 -8.68 10.44 10.60
CA THR A 223 -7.76 9.31 10.49
C THR A 223 -6.86 9.26 11.73
N TYR A 224 -6.80 8.10 12.36
CA TYR A 224 -6.00 7.83 13.55
C TYR A 224 -4.85 6.91 13.19
N LYS A 225 -3.70 7.08 13.88
CA LYS A 225 -2.51 6.27 13.70
C LYS A 225 -2.00 5.81 15.04
N GLU A 226 -1.85 4.50 15.19
CA GLU A 226 -1.30 3.86 16.37
C GLU A 226 -0.21 2.86 15.98
N LYS A 227 0.65 2.50 16.94
CA LYS A 227 1.68 1.47 16.73
C LYS A 227 1.60 0.46 17.87
N THR A 228 1.71 -0.82 17.51
CA THR A 228 1.81 -1.91 18.46
C THR A 228 2.92 -2.87 18.06
N LYS A 229 3.22 -3.87 18.88
CA LYS A 229 4.13 -4.96 18.53
C LYS A 229 3.44 -6.30 18.71
N THR A 230 3.74 -7.22 17.80
CA THR A 230 3.37 -8.62 18.02
C THR A 230 4.13 -9.22 19.22
N ASN A 231 3.53 -10.19 19.89
CA ASN A 231 4.22 -10.99 20.90
C ASN A 231 5.29 -11.92 20.25
N SER A 232 5.96 -12.76 21.04
CA SER A 232 6.99 -13.71 20.56
C SER A 232 6.45 -14.69 19.51
N ASN A 233 5.16 -15.00 19.51
CA ASN A 233 4.49 -15.89 18.56
C ASN A 233 3.94 -15.15 17.33
N GLY A 234 4.27 -13.88 17.15
CA GLY A 234 3.78 -13.08 16.04
C GLY A 234 2.32 -12.60 16.18
N VAL A 235 1.69 -12.81 17.33
CA VAL A 235 0.28 -12.44 17.57
C VAL A 235 0.21 -11.00 18.07
N GLY A 236 -0.69 -10.23 17.47
CA GLY A 236 -1.08 -8.89 17.91
C GLY A 236 -2.58 -8.82 18.21
N LYS A 237 -2.94 -7.86 19.06
CA LYS A 237 -4.32 -7.58 19.46
C LYS A 237 -4.53 -6.07 19.51
N ILE A 238 -5.61 -5.60 18.91
CA ILE A 238 -6.00 -4.18 18.93
C ILE A 238 -7.46 -4.04 19.34
N LYS A 239 -7.78 -2.90 19.94
CA LYS A 239 -9.16 -2.50 20.18
C LYS A 239 -9.76 -1.98 18.88
N ILE A 240 -11.00 -2.39 18.58
CA ILE A 240 -11.73 -1.92 17.40
C ILE A 240 -13.04 -1.26 17.83
N PHE A 241 -13.46 -0.27 17.04
CA PHE A 241 -14.66 0.53 17.26
C PHE A 241 -15.59 0.40 16.07
N GLU A 242 -16.89 0.47 16.30
CA GLU A 242 -17.92 0.44 15.26
C GLU A 242 -17.72 1.59 14.26
N ASP A 243 -18.18 1.38 13.04
CA ASP A 243 -18.14 2.34 11.92
C ASP A 243 -16.76 2.82 11.49
N ARG A 244 -15.69 2.13 11.91
CA ARG A 244 -14.33 2.44 11.48
C ARG A 244 -13.78 1.46 10.45
N THR A 245 -13.08 2.01 9.47
CA THR A 245 -12.24 1.24 8.55
C THR A 245 -10.84 1.19 9.12
N TYR A 246 -10.22 0.02 9.10
CA TYR A 246 -8.89 -0.27 9.63
C TYR A 246 -7.94 -0.69 8.53
N LEU A 247 -6.68 -0.26 8.65
CA LEU A 247 -5.55 -0.73 7.88
C LEU A 247 -4.40 -1.07 8.82
N LEU A 248 -4.04 -2.33 8.90
CA LEU A 248 -2.84 -2.79 9.58
C LEU A 248 -1.71 -2.87 8.57
N SER A 249 -0.54 -2.32 8.90
CA SER A 249 0.65 -2.31 8.04
C SER A 249 1.87 -2.80 8.80
N ALA A 250 2.67 -3.64 8.14
CA ALA A 250 3.96 -4.10 8.61
C ALA A 250 5.00 -4.02 7.50
N VAL A 251 6.24 -3.67 7.85
CA VAL A 251 7.35 -3.61 6.90
C VAL A 251 8.51 -4.44 7.43
N LYS A 252 9.11 -5.24 6.55
CA LYS A 252 10.34 -5.99 6.82
C LYS A 252 11.40 -5.57 5.82
N LEU A 253 12.51 -5.02 6.32
CA LEU A 253 13.64 -4.56 5.51
C LEU A 253 14.86 -5.43 5.75
N ASN A 254 15.53 -5.85 4.68
CA ASN A 254 16.77 -6.61 4.72
C ASN A 254 17.82 -5.96 3.81
N LYS A 255 19.08 -5.97 4.24
CA LYS A 255 20.19 -5.64 3.36
C LYS A 255 20.35 -6.75 2.33
N THR A 256 20.52 -6.40 1.05
CA THR A 256 20.75 -7.38 0.00
C THR A 256 22.15 -8.00 0.15
N ASN A 257 22.25 -9.30 -0.04
CA ASN A 257 23.55 -9.96 -0.20
C ASN A 257 24.12 -9.70 -1.61
N TYR A 258 25.35 -10.11 -1.85
CA TYR A 258 26.03 -9.86 -3.12
C TYR A 258 25.25 -10.37 -4.34
N LEU A 259 24.72 -11.59 -4.30
CA LEU A 259 23.95 -12.17 -5.41
C LEU A 259 22.61 -11.44 -5.63
N GLN A 260 21.92 -11.07 -4.55
CA GLN A 260 20.69 -10.28 -4.62
C GLN A 260 20.96 -8.89 -5.19
N LYS A 261 22.08 -8.26 -4.81
CA LYS A 261 22.48 -6.96 -5.33
C LYS A 261 22.75 -7.01 -6.84
N LEU A 262 23.43 -8.04 -7.32
CA LEU A 262 23.64 -8.25 -8.76
C LEU A 262 22.31 -8.42 -9.51
N LYS A 263 21.40 -9.22 -8.94
CA LYS A 263 20.10 -9.52 -9.55
C LYS A 263 19.15 -8.33 -9.55
N HIS A 264 19.05 -7.60 -8.44
CA HIS A 264 18.04 -6.57 -8.20
C HIS A 264 18.58 -5.14 -8.31
N LYS A 265 19.90 -4.95 -8.41
CA LYS A 265 20.58 -3.65 -8.50
C LYS A 265 20.20 -2.70 -7.35
N SER A 266 19.90 -3.25 -6.18
CA SER A 266 19.49 -2.49 -4.99
C SER A 266 20.30 -2.87 -3.77
N ASP A 267 20.48 -1.92 -2.83
CA ASP A 267 21.19 -2.13 -1.57
C ASP A 267 20.30 -2.81 -0.53
N TRP A 268 18.98 -2.64 -0.66
CA TRP A 268 17.95 -3.12 0.27
C TRP A 268 16.83 -3.86 -0.45
N PHE A 269 16.19 -4.73 0.31
CA PHE A 269 15.00 -5.44 -0.10
C PHE A 269 13.96 -5.41 1.02
N SER A 270 12.76 -4.89 0.73
CA SER A 270 11.67 -4.85 1.70
C SER A 270 10.44 -5.63 1.26
N LEU A 271 9.68 -6.05 2.26
CA LEU A 271 8.38 -6.68 2.14
C LEU A 271 7.38 -5.86 2.94
N TRP A 272 6.26 -5.52 2.33
CA TRP A 272 5.20 -4.71 2.89
C TRP A 272 3.91 -5.51 2.98
N ALA A 273 3.40 -5.73 4.17
CA ALA A 273 2.12 -6.40 4.36
C ALA A 273 1.06 -5.41 4.82
N SER A 274 -0.12 -5.49 4.24
CA SER A 274 -1.28 -4.75 4.68
C SER A 274 -2.50 -5.66 4.84
N LEU A 275 -3.36 -5.33 5.81
CA LEU A 275 -4.65 -5.98 6.03
C LEU A 275 -5.69 -4.91 6.33
N ALA A 276 -6.72 -4.81 5.49
CA ALA A 276 -7.82 -3.86 5.65
C ALA A 276 -9.13 -4.57 6.02
N PHE A 277 -9.97 -3.90 6.81
CA PHE A 277 -11.34 -4.31 7.12
C PHE A 277 -12.15 -3.11 7.63
N LYS A 278 -13.48 -3.22 7.63
CA LYS A 278 -14.39 -2.29 8.30
C LYS A 278 -15.10 -3.00 9.44
N LYS A 279 -15.17 -2.34 10.59
CA LYS A 279 -15.92 -2.83 11.76
C LYS A 279 -17.37 -2.34 11.71
#